data_5d83bb79ab9c8628db6aad35b6cb9964
#
_entry.id   5d83bb79ab9c8628db6aad35b6cb9964
#
_cell.length_a   1.000
_cell.length_b   1.000
_cell.length_c   1.000
_cell.angle_alpha   90.00
_cell.angle_beta   90.00
_cell.angle_gamma   90.00
#
_symmetry.space_group_name_H-M   'P 1'
#
loop_
_entity.id
_entity.type
_entity.pdbx_description
1 polymer ?
#
loop_
_entity_poly.entity_id
_entity_poly.type
_entity_poly.pdbx_seq_one_letter_code
_entity_poly.pdbx_strand_id
1 'polypeptide(L)'
;YYNDETQIVFLRNLGLADERVEKIFLYELDRQPDINHLTTVYLPYDDSVNISELANTVEELRAPAGCLWDREQTHETIRHNFIEEVYEVVESIDDQNATLLCEELGDVLLQVVFHAQIAKEAGVFDLQDVIDGINDKLIRRHPHVFGKISVASTQDILKNWDKIKASEKSERKYVLDGVTKGLPALMCAYKLQSKAAKVGFDWQEIEPVYAKVYEELEEVKVAK
;
A
#
# COMPACT_ATOMS: atom_id res chain seq x y z
N TYR A 1 -8.43 -6.67 -14.44
CA TYR A 1 -8.84 -8.06 -14.22
C TYR A 1 -10.30 -8.06 -13.81
N TYR A 2 -11.13 -8.84 -14.50
CA TYR A 2 -12.55 -8.99 -14.15
C TYR A 2 -12.67 -9.80 -12.84
N ASN A 3 -13.67 -9.42 -12.02
CA ASN A 3 -14.02 -10.20 -10.84
C ASN A 3 -14.66 -11.54 -11.27
N ASP A 4 -14.38 -12.61 -10.54
CA ASP A 4 -14.96 -13.95 -10.79
C ASP A 4 -16.50 -13.95 -10.83
N GLU A 5 -17.15 -13.03 -10.09
CA GLU A 5 -18.61 -12.81 -10.10
C GLU A 5 -19.10 -11.88 -11.23
N THR A 6 -18.24 -11.51 -12.19
CA THR A 6 -18.65 -10.75 -13.36
C THR A 6 -19.61 -11.57 -14.21
N GLN A 7 -20.79 -11.02 -14.49
CA GLN A 7 -21.72 -11.63 -15.44
C GLN A 7 -21.20 -11.49 -16.86
N ILE A 8 -21.08 -12.59 -17.55
CA ILE A 8 -20.65 -12.68 -18.95
C ILE A 8 -21.76 -13.27 -19.81
N VAL A 9 -21.72 -13.04 -21.10
CA VAL A 9 -22.61 -13.74 -22.04
C VAL A 9 -21.81 -14.86 -22.72
N PHE A 10 -22.19 -16.09 -22.45
CA PHE A 10 -21.67 -17.27 -23.09
C PHE A 10 -22.47 -17.54 -24.38
N LEU A 11 -21.77 -17.62 -25.48
CA LEU A 11 -22.33 -17.72 -26.82
C LEU A 11 -21.74 -18.96 -27.49
N ARG A 12 -22.57 -19.90 -27.90
CA ARG A 12 -22.13 -21.10 -28.62
C ARG A 12 -22.98 -21.31 -29.88
N ASN A 13 -22.32 -21.68 -30.96
CA ASN A 13 -22.93 -22.05 -32.23
C ASN A 13 -23.94 -21.00 -32.77
N LEU A 14 -23.62 -19.70 -32.62
CA LEU A 14 -24.51 -18.60 -33.07
C LEU A 14 -24.96 -18.79 -34.51
N GLY A 15 -26.27 -18.68 -34.72
CA GLY A 15 -26.91 -18.84 -36.05
C GLY A 15 -27.10 -20.28 -36.48
N LEU A 16 -26.77 -21.29 -35.67
CA LEU A 16 -26.99 -22.71 -35.94
C LEU A 16 -28.21 -23.23 -35.15
N ALA A 17 -28.68 -24.43 -35.54
CA ALA A 17 -29.90 -25.03 -34.94
C ALA A 17 -29.73 -25.36 -33.42
N ASP A 18 -28.52 -25.47 -32.96
CA ASP A 18 -28.13 -25.75 -31.59
C ASP A 18 -27.46 -24.53 -30.91
N GLU A 19 -27.87 -23.32 -31.34
CA GLU A 19 -27.45 -22.06 -30.73
C GLU A 19 -27.77 -22.03 -29.25
N ARG A 20 -26.78 -21.58 -28.47
CA ARG A 20 -26.94 -21.34 -27.03
C ARG A 20 -26.40 -19.96 -26.68
N VAL A 21 -27.23 -19.14 -26.03
CA VAL A 21 -26.88 -17.81 -25.52
C VAL A 21 -27.32 -17.76 -24.06
N GLU A 22 -26.37 -17.68 -23.14
CA GLU A 22 -26.66 -17.67 -21.71
C GLU A 22 -25.84 -16.61 -20.98
N LYS A 23 -26.42 -16.03 -19.94
CA LYS A 23 -25.70 -15.22 -18.97
C LYS A 23 -25.22 -16.13 -17.84
N ILE A 24 -23.94 -16.19 -17.66
CA ILE A 24 -23.28 -16.95 -16.59
C ILE A 24 -22.30 -16.05 -15.84
N PHE A 25 -21.80 -16.49 -14.70
CA PHE A 25 -20.70 -15.82 -14.03
C PHE A 25 -19.36 -16.27 -14.63
N LEU A 26 -18.35 -15.41 -14.58
CA LEU A 26 -17.02 -15.71 -15.14
C LEU A 26 -16.42 -16.99 -14.53
N TYR A 27 -16.60 -17.22 -13.21
CA TYR A 27 -16.15 -18.44 -12.53
C TYR A 27 -16.85 -19.75 -12.99
N GLU A 28 -17.95 -19.63 -13.77
CA GLU A 28 -18.67 -20.79 -14.31
C GLU A 28 -18.20 -21.16 -15.73
N LEU A 29 -17.31 -20.38 -16.31
CA LEU A 29 -16.89 -20.54 -17.71
C LEU A 29 -16.18 -21.89 -17.93
N ASP A 30 -15.29 -22.28 -17.03
CA ASP A 30 -14.54 -23.55 -17.10
C ASP A 30 -15.40 -24.79 -16.84
N ARG A 31 -16.62 -24.58 -16.32
CA ARG A 31 -17.59 -25.65 -16.02
C ARG A 31 -18.60 -25.85 -17.14
N GLN A 32 -18.54 -25.02 -18.19
CA GLN A 32 -19.48 -25.15 -19.32
C GLN A 32 -19.16 -26.40 -20.11
N PRO A 33 -20.16 -27.31 -20.32
CA PRO A 33 -20.00 -28.43 -21.22
C PRO A 33 -19.90 -27.92 -22.67
N ASP A 34 -19.21 -28.67 -23.50
CA ASP A 34 -19.22 -28.49 -24.96
C ASP A 34 -18.59 -27.17 -25.48
N ILE A 35 -17.59 -26.63 -24.81
CA ILE A 35 -16.78 -25.54 -25.37
C ILE A 35 -16.08 -26.04 -26.65
N ASN A 36 -16.28 -25.31 -27.74
CA ASN A 36 -15.72 -25.66 -29.05
C ASN A 36 -15.24 -24.41 -29.81
N HIS A 37 -14.81 -24.58 -31.04
CA HIS A 37 -14.29 -23.49 -31.89
C HIS A 37 -15.32 -22.44 -32.31
N LEU A 38 -16.62 -22.68 -32.07
CA LEU A 38 -17.73 -21.74 -32.28
C LEU A 38 -18.22 -21.14 -30.94
N THR A 39 -17.46 -21.29 -29.88
CA THR A 39 -17.76 -20.68 -28.59
C THR A 39 -17.13 -19.28 -28.54
N THR A 40 -17.92 -18.30 -28.15
CA THR A 40 -17.51 -16.91 -27.93
C THR A 40 -18.00 -16.46 -26.56
N VAL A 41 -17.22 -15.66 -25.89
CA VAL A 41 -17.59 -15.03 -24.62
C VAL A 41 -17.63 -13.52 -24.83
N TYR A 42 -18.77 -12.91 -24.50
CA TYR A 42 -18.85 -11.47 -24.41
C TYR A 42 -18.67 -11.05 -22.94
N LEU A 43 -17.59 -10.32 -22.69
CA LEU A 43 -17.38 -9.67 -21.42
C LEU A 43 -17.95 -8.25 -21.51
N PRO A 44 -18.89 -7.89 -20.63
CA PRO A 44 -19.36 -6.51 -20.59
C PRO A 44 -18.18 -5.59 -20.26
N TYR A 45 -18.19 -4.41 -20.87
CA TYR A 45 -17.27 -3.36 -20.48
C TYR A 45 -17.56 -2.98 -19.01
N ASP A 46 -16.55 -2.99 -18.18
CA ASP A 46 -16.64 -2.53 -16.80
C ASP A 46 -16.29 -1.04 -16.80
N ASP A 47 -17.31 -0.19 -16.60
CA ASP A 47 -17.15 1.27 -16.53
C ASP A 47 -16.47 1.71 -15.21
N SER A 48 -16.18 0.78 -14.29
CA SER A 48 -15.48 1.12 -13.04
C SER A 48 -14.02 1.46 -13.32
N VAL A 49 -13.61 2.62 -12.88
CA VAL A 49 -12.20 3.05 -12.94
C VAL A 49 -11.37 2.20 -11.98
N ASN A 50 -10.37 1.52 -12.50
CA ASN A 50 -9.43 0.73 -11.71
C ASN A 50 -8.08 1.43 -11.60
N ILE A 51 -7.17 0.86 -10.83
CA ILE A 51 -5.86 1.47 -10.58
C ILE A 51 -5.02 1.63 -11.86
N SER A 52 -5.21 0.77 -12.86
CA SER A 52 -4.49 0.89 -14.14
C SER A 52 -5.01 2.07 -14.95
N GLU A 53 -6.31 2.35 -14.90
CA GLU A 53 -6.90 3.51 -15.55
C GLU A 53 -6.49 4.82 -14.86
N LEU A 54 -6.41 4.83 -13.54
CA LEU A 54 -5.83 5.96 -12.81
C LEU A 54 -4.37 6.19 -13.23
N ALA A 55 -3.58 5.11 -13.36
CA ALA A 55 -2.20 5.22 -13.84
C ALA A 55 -2.12 5.79 -15.26
N ASN A 56 -3.00 5.34 -16.17
CA ASN A 56 -3.09 5.88 -17.53
C ASN A 56 -3.47 7.38 -17.52
N THR A 57 -4.40 7.79 -16.67
CA THR A 57 -4.75 9.21 -16.51
C THR A 57 -3.54 10.06 -16.09
N VAL A 58 -2.76 9.60 -15.13
CA VAL A 58 -1.54 10.31 -14.69
C VAL A 58 -0.47 10.31 -15.80
N GLU A 59 -0.33 9.20 -16.53
CA GLU A 59 0.56 9.13 -17.70
C GLU A 59 0.16 10.16 -18.78
N GLU A 60 -1.14 10.30 -19.08
CA GLU A 60 -1.65 11.31 -20.02
C GLU A 60 -1.41 12.74 -19.53
N LEU A 61 -1.63 13.02 -18.24
CA LEU A 61 -1.34 14.33 -17.65
C LEU A 61 0.14 14.72 -17.82
N ARG A 62 1.04 13.75 -17.72
CA ARG A 62 2.49 13.96 -17.86
C ARG A 62 3.02 13.80 -19.29
N ALA A 63 2.18 13.39 -20.25
CA ALA A 63 2.55 13.24 -21.65
C ALA A 63 2.97 14.60 -22.29
N PRO A 64 3.72 14.61 -23.40
CA PRO A 64 4.14 15.85 -24.06
C PRO A 64 3.03 16.85 -24.38
N ALA A 65 1.82 16.36 -24.64
CA ALA A 65 0.63 17.18 -24.88
C ALA A 65 -0.26 17.37 -23.62
N GLY A 66 0.16 16.84 -22.47
CA GLY A 66 -0.58 16.89 -21.21
C GLY A 66 -0.45 18.21 -20.48
N CYS A 67 -0.65 18.17 -19.16
CA CYS A 67 -0.61 19.33 -18.29
C CYS A 67 0.83 19.82 -18.07
N LEU A 68 1.08 21.09 -18.31
CA LEU A 68 2.42 21.69 -18.14
C LEU A 68 2.89 21.60 -16.69
N TRP A 69 1.98 21.82 -15.72
CA TRP A 69 2.31 21.79 -14.30
C TRP A 69 2.69 20.37 -13.87
N ASP A 70 1.92 19.35 -14.25
CA ASP A 70 2.18 17.96 -13.89
C ASP A 70 3.50 17.45 -14.47
N ARG A 71 3.86 17.89 -15.67
CA ARG A 71 5.10 17.53 -16.36
C ARG A 71 6.35 18.07 -15.69
N GLU A 72 6.26 19.23 -15.04
CA GLU A 72 7.37 19.85 -14.33
C GLU A 72 7.64 19.22 -12.96
N GLN A 73 6.72 18.40 -12.46
CA GLN A 73 6.87 17.79 -11.14
C GLN A 73 7.97 16.73 -11.10
N THR A 74 8.71 16.72 -10.00
CA THR A 74 9.73 15.74 -9.64
C THR A 74 9.40 15.12 -8.29
N HIS A 75 10.11 14.06 -7.89
CA HIS A 75 9.96 13.47 -6.57
C HIS A 75 10.15 14.50 -5.44
N GLU A 76 11.03 15.48 -5.64
CA GLU A 76 11.35 16.53 -4.67
C GLU A 76 10.24 17.57 -4.57
N THR A 77 9.65 17.97 -5.70
CA THR A 77 8.64 19.04 -5.72
C THR A 77 7.33 18.61 -5.11
N ILE A 78 6.90 17.34 -5.28
CA ILE A 78 5.61 16.84 -4.79
C ILE A 78 5.71 16.09 -3.45
N ARG A 79 6.92 15.90 -2.87
CA ARG A 79 7.04 15.16 -1.61
C ARG A 79 6.35 15.82 -0.43
N HIS A 80 6.18 17.15 -0.43
CA HIS A 80 5.48 17.85 0.64
C HIS A 80 3.97 17.61 0.56
N ASN A 81 3.40 17.62 -0.64
CA ASN A 81 2.00 17.26 -0.86
C ASN A 81 1.71 15.86 -0.30
N PHE A 82 2.59 14.89 -0.58
CA PHE A 82 2.43 13.53 -0.03
C PHE A 82 2.35 13.50 1.52
N ILE A 83 3.06 14.42 2.20
CA ILE A 83 2.98 14.53 3.67
C ILE A 83 1.67 15.20 4.09
N GLU A 84 1.24 16.23 3.37
CA GLU A 84 -0.03 16.94 3.61
C GLU A 84 -1.20 15.99 3.50
N GLU A 85 -1.35 15.26 2.38
CA GLU A 85 -2.42 14.27 2.18
C GLU A 85 -2.46 13.21 3.30
N VAL A 86 -1.29 12.75 3.78
CA VAL A 86 -1.24 11.81 4.91
C VAL A 86 -1.77 12.44 6.19
N TYR A 87 -1.53 13.74 6.46
CA TYR A 87 -2.09 14.41 7.63
C TYR A 87 -3.60 14.64 7.48
N GLU A 88 -4.10 14.95 6.29
CA GLU A 88 -5.53 15.09 6.00
C GLU A 88 -6.28 13.74 6.19
N VAL A 89 -5.66 12.63 5.78
CA VAL A 89 -6.15 11.28 6.15
C VAL A 89 -6.22 11.11 7.67
N VAL A 90 -5.20 11.52 8.43
CA VAL A 90 -5.20 11.40 9.89
C VAL A 90 -6.31 12.27 10.51
N GLU A 91 -6.49 13.50 10.06
CA GLU A 91 -7.55 14.39 10.52
C GLU A 91 -8.94 13.80 10.23
N SER A 92 -9.17 13.29 9.02
CA SER A 92 -10.44 12.63 8.66
C SER A 92 -10.77 11.41 9.52
N ILE A 93 -9.75 10.65 9.98
CA ILE A 93 -9.90 9.53 10.92
C ILE A 93 -10.29 10.07 12.32
N ASP A 94 -9.59 11.09 12.80
CA ASP A 94 -9.85 11.68 14.12
C ASP A 94 -11.25 12.30 14.20
N ASP A 95 -11.70 12.90 13.10
CA ASP A 95 -13.06 13.47 12.95
C ASP A 95 -14.14 12.40 12.68
N GLN A 96 -13.76 11.14 12.48
CA GLN A 96 -14.65 10.03 12.12
C GLN A 96 -15.50 10.32 10.87
N ASN A 97 -14.94 11.09 9.93
CA ASN A 97 -15.60 11.48 8.68
C ASN A 97 -15.25 10.52 7.54
N ALA A 98 -16.10 9.50 7.32
CA ALA A 98 -15.86 8.49 6.30
C ALA A 98 -15.86 9.04 4.87
N THR A 99 -16.59 10.11 4.59
CA THR A 99 -16.61 10.72 3.25
C THR A 99 -15.29 11.42 2.96
N LEU A 100 -14.82 12.23 3.89
CA LEU A 100 -13.52 12.90 3.79
C LEU A 100 -12.38 11.88 3.76
N LEU A 101 -12.43 10.85 4.61
CA LEU A 101 -11.44 9.77 4.59
C LEU A 101 -11.34 9.09 3.21
N CYS A 102 -12.46 8.89 2.51
CA CYS A 102 -12.45 8.32 1.16
C CYS A 102 -11.77 9.27 0.16
N GLU A 103 -12.00 10.56 0.25
CA GLU A 103 -11.38 11.60 -0.57
C GLU A 103 -9.87 11.62 -0.36
N GLU A 104 -9.42 11.80 0.88
CA GLU A 104 -7.99 11.92 1.24
C GLU A 104 -7.19 10.64 0.94
N LEU A 105 -7.81 9.46 1.09
CA LEU A 105 -7.18 8.21 0.64
C LEU A 105 -7.01 8.17 -0.88
N GLY A 106 -7.89 8.80 -1.65
CA GLY A 106 -7.76 9.00 -3.08
C GLY A 106 -6.54 9.86 -3.42
N ASP A 107 -6.33 10.96 -2.69
CA ASP A 107 -5.21 11.88 -2.88
C ASP A 107 -3.87 11.24 -2.48
N VAL A 108 -3.82 10.47 -1.38
CA VAL A 108 -2.65 9.63 -1.06
C VAL A 108 -2.38 8.61 -2.16
N LEU A 109 -3.40 7.97 -2.73
CA LEU A 109 -3.24 7.02 -3.83
C LEU A 109 -2.71 7.73 -5.09
N LEU A 110 -3.21 8.92 -5.40
CA LEU A 110 -2.69 9.76 -6.49
C LEU A 110 -1.19 10.03 -6.30
N GLN A 111 -0.74 10.40 -5.10
CA GLN A 111 0.69 10.62 -4.83
C GLN A 111 1.52 9.36 -5.12
N VAL A 112 1.03 8.18 -4.74
CA VAL A 112 1.73 6.91 -5.05
C VAL A 112 1.85 6.69 -6.55
N VAL A 113 0.75 6.85 -7.29
CA VAL A 113 0.72 6.67 -8.75
C VAL A 113 1.60 7.71 -9.45
N PHE A 114 1.55 8.95 -9.00
CA PHE A 114 2.35 10.05 -9.57
C PHE A 114 3.85 9.82 -9.39
N HIS A 115 4.29 9.43 -8.21
CA HIS A 115 5.68 9.05 -7.96
C HIS A 115 6.12 7.84 -8.79
N ALA A 116 5.25 6.84 -8.96
CA ALA A 116 5.54 5.69 -9.80
C ALA A 116 5.67 6.07 -11.28
N GLN A 117 4.85 7.01 -11.78
CA GLN A 117 4.94 7.51 -13.14
C GLN A 117 6.26 8.29 -13.39
N ILE A 118 6.67 9.14 -12.45
CA ILE A 118 7.99 9.83 -12.54
C ILE A 118 9.13 8.81 -12.63
N ALA A 119 9.08 7.77 -11.81
CA ALA A 119 10.10 6.71 -11.82
C ALA A 119 10.08 5.90 -13.11
N LYS A 120 8.90 5.60 -13.68
CA LYS A 120 8.72 4.96 -15.00
C LYS A 120 9.36 5.78 -16.11
N GLU A 121 9.15 7.09 -16.14
CA GLU A 121 9.76 8.01 -17.10
C GLU A 121 11.29 8.02 -17.01
N ALA A 122 11.82 7.88 -15.78
CA ALA A 122 13.25 7.76 -15.52
C ALA A 122 13.83 6.35 -15.78
N GLY A 123 12.99 5.36 -16.11
CA GLY A 123 13.39 3.97 -16.35
C GLY A 123 13.89 3.23 -15.10
N VAL A 124 13.40 3.61 -13.90
CA VAL A 124 13.86 3.04 -12.61
C VAL A 124 12.94 1.94 -12.12
N PHE A 125 11.65 2.21 -12.03
CA PHE A 125 10.58 1.27 -11.68
C PHE A 125 9.23 1.85 -12.13
N ASP A 126 8.19 1.04 -12.11
CA ASP A 126 6.82 1.46 -12.42
C ASP A 126 5.83 1.13 -11.28
N LEU A 127 4.54 1.42 -11.50
CA LEU A 127 3.49 1.14 -10.52
C LEU A 127 3.34 -0.37 -10.26
N GLN A 128 3.57 -1.22 -11.27
CA GLN A 128 3.47 -2.67 -11.09
C GLN A 128 4.56 -3.18 -10.15
N ASP A 129 5.78 -2.66 -10.25
CA ASP A 129 6.87 -2.99 -9.31
C ASP A 129 6.52 -2.62 -7.87
N VAL A 130 5.85 -1.48 -7.67
CA VAL A 130 5.37 -1.04 -6.34
C VAL A 130 4.33 -2.01 -5.80
N ILE A 131 3.36 -2.40 -6.62
CA ILE A 131 2.28 -3.34 -6.27
C ILE A 131 2.87 -4.71 -5.95
N ASP A 132 3.71 -5.25 -6.82
CA ASP A 132 4.33 -6.56 -6.64
C ASP A 132 5.19 -6.59 -5.37
N GLY A 133 6.00 -5.55 -5.17
CA GLY A 133 6.86 -5.44 -3.99
C GLY A 133 6.09 -5.41 -2.67
N ILE A 134 4.95 -4.72 -2.59
CA ILE A 134 4.13 -4.72 -1.37
C ILE A 134 3.35 -6.02 -1.21
N ASN A 135 2.80 -6.58 -2.29
CA ASN A 135 2.07 -7.85 -2.26
C ASN A 135 2.96 -8.99 -1.79
N ASP A 136 4.13 -9.16 -2.38
CA ASP A 136 5.11 -10.17 -1.98
C ASP A 136 5.53 -10.03 -0.51
N LYS A 137 5.72 -8.80 -0.07
CA LYS A 137 6.03 -8.49 1.33
C LYS A 137 4.90 -8.92 2.27
N LEU A 138 3.64 -8.66 1.91
CA LEU A 138 2.48 -9.04 2.72
C LEU A 138 2.34 -10.56 2.79
N ILE A 139 2.41 -11.26 1.66
CA ILE A 139 2.33 -12.72 1.60
C ILE A 139 3.44 -13.35 2.46
N ARG A 140 4.68 -12.92 2.28
CA ARG A 140 5.84 -13.44 3.01
C ARG A 140 5.75 -13.20 4.52
N ARG A 141 5.20 -12.04 4.95
CA ARG A 141 5.10 -11.68 6.37
C ARG A 141 3.86 -12.24 7.07
N HIS A 142 2.94 -12.87 6.33
CA HIS A 142 1.75 -13.52 6.88
C HIS A 142 1.71 -15.03 6.58
N PRO A 143 2.75 -15.79 6.95
CA PRO A 143 2.81 -17.23 6.66
C PRO A 143 1.75 -18.04 7.42
N HIS A 144 1.06 -17.44 8.38
CA HIS A 144 -0.09 -18.02 9.07
C HIS A 144 -1.40 -17.89 8.27
N VAL A 145 -1.44 -17.03 7.23
CA VAL A 145 -2.56 -16.88 6.30
C VAL A 145 -2.26 -17.57 4.98
N PHE A 146 -1.10 -17.29 4.40
CA PHE A 146 -0.72 -17.75 3.05
C PHE A 146 0.18 -18.99 3.05
N GLY A 147 0.60 -19.47 4.23
CA GLY A 147 1.48 -20.64 4.39
C GLY A 147 0.88 -21.71 5.29
N LYS A 148 1.75 -22.48 5.94
CA LYS A 148 1.37 -23.63 6.79
C LYS A 148 1.70 -23.40 8.29
N ILE A 149 1.99 -22.17 8.70
CA ILE A 149 2.34 -21.88 10.10
C ILE A 149 1.05 -21.67 10.89
N SER A 150 0.88 -22.43 11.96
CA SER A 150 -0.21 -22.20 12.93
C SER A 150 0.27 -21.24 14.02
N VAL A 151 -0.59 -20.31 14.41
CA VAL A 151 -0.36 -19.35 15.50
C VAL A 151 -1.52 -19.42 16.48
N ALA A 152 -1.22 -19.32 17.76
CA ALA A 152 -2.22 -19.41 18.82
C ALA A 152 -2.66 -18.03 19.35
N SER A 153 -1.87 -16.98 19.10
CA SER A 153 -2.14 -15.65 19.64
C SER A 153 -1.62 -14.53 18.72
N THR A 154 -2.15 -13.32 18.90
CA THR A 154 -1.63 -12.10 18.26
C THR A 154 -0.15 -11.85 18.60
N GLN A 155 0.28 -12.24 19.82
CA GLN A 155 1.69 -12.10 20.22
C GLN A 155 2.60 -13.00 19.39
N ASP A 156 2.16 -14.20 19.02
CA ASP A 156 2.94 -15.10 18.16
C ASP A 156 3.05 -14.54 16.75
N ILE A 157 1.98 -13.90 16.26
CA ILE A 157 1.99 -13.19 14.97
C ILE A 157 3.05 -12.08 14.99
N LEU A 158 3.04 -11.22 15.99
CA LEU A 158 3.98 -10.11 16.13
C LEU A 158 5.44 -10.59 16.26
N LYS A 159 5.69 -11.66 17.04
CA LYS A 159 7.03 -12.27 17.15
C LYS A 159 7.51 -12.83 15.81
N ASN A 160 6.65 -13.51 15.07
CA ASN A 160 6.98 -14.05 13.76
C ASN A 160 7.25 -12.92 12.76
N TRP A 161 6.42 -11.88 12.76
CA TRP A 161 6.61 -10.68 11.96
C TRP A 161 7.98 -10.01 12.23
N ASP A 162 8.34 -9.79 13.50
CA ASP A 162 9.63 -9.19 13.86
C ASP A 162 10.81 -10.07 13.42
N LYS A 163 10.71 -11.41 13.52
CA LYS A 163 11.73 -12.36 13.03
C LYS A 163 11.90 -12.27 11.51
N ILE A 164 10.81 -12.32 10.76
CA ILE A 164 10.85 -12.23 9.29
C ILE A 164 11.42 -10.88 8.86
N LYS A 165 10.98 -9.79 9.49
CA LYS A 165 11.47 -8.44 9.21
C LYS A 165 12.96 -8.28 9.55
N ALA A 166 13.46 -8.96 10.55
CA ALA A 166 14.88 -8.97 10.91
C ALA A 166 15.72 -9.72 9.87
N SER A 167 15.23 -10.87 9.38
CA SER A 167 15.92 -11.65 8.33
C SER A 167 15.99 -10.92 6.99
N GLU A 168 14.96 -10.12 6.64
CA GLU A 168 14.93 -9.32 5.41
C GLU A 168 15.94 -8.16 5.40
N LYS A 169 16.42 -7.74 6.56
CA LYS A 169 17.27 -6.55 6.74
C LYS A 169 18.54 -6.92 7.51
N SER A 170 19.22 -7.95 7.02
CA SER A 170 20.46 -8.49 7.61
C SER A 170 21.61 -7.48 7.71
N GLU A 171 21.58 -6.41 6.91
CA GLU A 171 22.54 -5.30 6.95
C GLU A 171 22.40 -4.38 8.18
N ARG A 172 21.28 -4.47 8.92
CA ARG A 172 21.10 -3.72 10.16
C ARG A 172 21.93 -4.32 11.29
N LYS A 173 22.92 -3.56 11.73
CA LYS A 173 23.88 -4.00 12.77
C LYS A 173 23.40 -3.61 14.17
N TYR A 174 22.65 -2.53 14.30
CA TYR A 174 22.25 -1.96 15.57
C TYR A 174 20.73 -1.96 15.73
N VAL A 175 20.27 -2.02 16.96
CA VAL A 175 18.82 -2.02 17.31
C VAL A 175 18.10 -0.81 16.77
N LEU A 176 18.75 0.34 16.79
CA LEU A 176 18.16 1.61 16.35
C LEU A 176 18.25 1.84 14.83
N ASP A 177 18.92 0.95 14.08
CA ASP A 177 19.03 1.07 12.64
C ASP A 177 17.65 1.07 11.96
N GLY A 178 17.50 1.89 10.91
CA GLY A 178 16.30 2.00 10.10
C GLY A 178 15.17 2.82 10.75
N VAL A 179 15.48 3.68 11.71
CA VAL A 179 14.61 4.81 12.07
C VAL A 179 14.77 5.90 11.02
N THR A 180 13.67 6.30 10.41
CA THR A 180 13.66 7.30 9.34
C THR A 180 14.06 8.67 9.91
N LYS A 181 15.10 9.28 9.35
CA LYS A 181 15.64 10.58 9.83
C LYS A 181 14.70 11.76 9.58
N GLY A 182 13.83 11.67 8.60
CA GLY A 182 12.88 12.73 8.23
C GLY A 182 11.58 12.73 9.05
N LEU A 183 11.43 11.87 10.06
CA LEU A 183 10.25 11.89 10.92
C LEU A 183 10.21 13.16 11.77
N PRO A 184 9.01 13.69 12.09
CA PRO A 184 8.84 14.70 13.13
C PRO A 184 9.50 14.25 14.44
N ALA A 185 10.08 15.19 15.19
CA ALA A 185 10.93 14.88 16.34
C ALA A 185 10.27 13.96 17.38
N LEU A 186 8.98 14.20 17.71
CA LEU A 186 8.25 13.37 18.66
C LEU A 186 7.99 11.95 18.12
N MET A 187 7.68 11.81 16.83
CA MET A 187 7.51 10.49 16.21
C MET A 187 8.85 9.74 16.12
N CYS A 188 9.94 10.46 15.87
CA CYS A 188 11.28 9.89 15.89
C CYS A 188 11.64 9.38 17.29
N ALA A 189 11.42 10.20 18.32
CA ALA A 189 11.64 9.84 19.73
C ALA A 189 10.83 8.61 20.14
N TYR A 190 9.53 8.61 19.85
CA TYR A 190 8.65 7.47 20.11
C TYR A 190 9.17 6.17 19.44
N LYS A 191 9.60 6.27 18.18
CA LYS A 191 10.10 5.12 17.42
C LYS A 191 11.44 4.60 17.95
N LEU A 192 12.33 5.49 18.41
CA LEU A 192 13.58 5.15 19.06
C LEU A 192 13.32 4.43 20.38
N GLN A 193 12.48 5.00 21.24
CA GLN A 193 12.10 4.42 22.53
C GLN A 193 11.43 3.05 22.36
N SER A 194 10.48 2.92 21.44
CA SER A 194 9.80 1.65 21.14
C SER A 194 10.78 0.56 20.68
N LYS A 195 11.85 0.91 19.98
CA LYS A 195 12.88 -0.05 19.58
C LYS A 195 13.80 -0.41 20.74
N ALA A 196 14.17 0.55 21.57
CA ALA A 196 14.99 0.34 22.76
C ALA A 196 14.27 -0.55 23.79
N ALA A 197 12.98 -0.30 24.02
CA ALA A 197 12.13 -1.09 24.91
C ALA A 197 12.08 -2.57 24.50
N LYS A 198 12.05 -2.89 23.20
CA LYS A 198 12.06 -4.28 22.70
C LYS A 198 13.28 -5.09 23.09
N VAL A 199 14.37 -4.46 23.45
CA VAL A 199 15.61 -5.11 23.91
C VAL A 199 15.87 -4.90 25.40
N GLY A 200 14.83 -4.49 26.14
CA GLY A 200 14.89 -4.33 27.58
C GLY A 200 15.45 -2.98 28.06
N PHE A 201 15.70 -2.03 27.16
CA PHE A 201 16.10 -0.68 27.51
C PHE A 201 14.84 0.20 27.62
N ASP A 202 14.19 0.09 28.79
CA ASP A 202 12.99 0.86 29.14
C ASP A 202 12.91 1.09 30.64
N TRP A 203 12.18 2.12 31.02
CA TRP A 203 11.94 2.43 32.43
C TRP A 203 10.84 1.52 32.99
N GLN A 204 11.08 1.00 34.20
CA GLN A 204 10.08 0.16 34.91
C GLN A 204 9.07 1.01 35.69
N GLU A 205 9.49 2.19 36.12
CA GLU A 205 8.69 3.13 36.91
C GLU A 205 8.70 4.51 36.24
N ILE A 206 7.73 5.34 36.57
CA ILE A 206 7.57 6.65 35.93
C ILE A 206 8.46 7.73 36.59
N GLU A 207 8.81 7.58 37.85
CA GLU A 207 9.60 8.55 38.61
C GLU A 207 10.98 8.83 38.00
N PRO A 208 11.77 7.83 37.58
CA PRO A 208 13.02 8.07 36.86
C PRO A 208 12.83 8.82 35.54
N VAL A 209 11.68 8.66 34.86
CA VAL A 209 11.38 9.40 33.63
C VAL A 209 11.24 10.90 33.93
N TYR A 210 10.53 11.27 34.98
CA TYR A 210 10.43 12.68 35.40
C TYR A 210 11.81 13.25 35.77
N ALA A 211 12.61 12.49 36.51
CA ALA A 211 13.97 12.94 36.88
C ALA A 211 14.81 13.22 35.62
N LYS A 212 14.70 12.37 34.58
CA LYS A 212 15.42 12.56 33.33
C LYS A 212 14.92 13.78 32.55
N VAL A 213 13.63 14.07 32.55
CA VAL A 213 13.08 15.28 31.93
C VAL A 213 13.67 16.55 32.59
N TYR A 214 13.77 16.58 33.92
CA TYR A 214 14.39 17.71 34.61
C TYR A 214 15.87 17.84 34.32
N GLU A 215 16.60 16.74 34.23
CA GLU A 215 18.01 16.70 33.85
C GLU A 215 18.22 17.33 32.47
N GLU A 216 17.45 16.88 31.45
CA GLU A 216 17.54 17.41 30.09
C GLU A 216 17.19 18.92 30.02
N LEU A 217 16.21 19.38 30.81
CA LEU A 217 15.88 20.80 30.91
C LEU A 217 17.02 21.65 31.50
N GLU A 218 17.75 21.13 32.49
CA GLU A 218 18.93 21.81 33.04
C GLU A 218 20.09 21.84 32.03
N GLU A 219 20.31 20.75 31.28
CA GLU A 219 21.34 20.72 30.23
C GLU A 219 21.07 21.78 29.15
N VAL A 220 19.83 21.97 28.73
CA VAL A 220 19.43 23.03 27.76
C VAL A 220 19.72 24.43 28.33
N LYS A 221 19.54 24.66 29.64
CA LYS A 221 19.87 25.94 30.28
C LYS A 221 21.37 26.23 30.31
N VAL A 222 22.19 25.16 30.50
CA VAL A 222 23.66 25.27 30.55
C VAL A 222 24.24 25.44 29.15
N ALA A 223 23.61 24.88 28.12
CA ALA A 223 24.08 24.93 26.74
C ALA A 223 23.93 26.33 26.07
N LYS A 224 23.38 27.33 26.78
CA LYS A 224 23.34 28.73 26.35
C LYS A 224 24.61 29.45 26.75
#